data_7b3a19a2b25c95b3a082727fcfe67f76
#
_entry.id   7b3a19a2b25c95b3a082727fcfe67f76
#
_cell.length_a   1.000
_cell.length_b   1.000
_cell.length_c   1.000
_cell.angle_alpha   90.00
_cell.angle_beta   90.00
_cell.angle_gamma   90.00
#
_symmetry.space_group_name_H-M   'P 1'
#
loop_
_entity.id
_entity.type
_entity.pdbx_description
1 polymer ?
#
loop_
_entity_poly.entity_id
_entity_poly.type
_entity_poly.pdbx_seq_one_letter_code
_entity_poly.pdbx_strand_id
1 'polypeptide(L)'
;RHLVQDLKENSFAKEHIAPDGGIGRSSFSEAINHRGLEQLQFLFENLYKKALGVLPKEHAQLGELVSIDGSLIDAVLSMYWADYRKGSKKAKAHCGFDINHGIPSKIFLTDGNGGERPFVTRILSKGQTGIMDRGYQSHKEFDLLKAEGKHFVCRIKSGTTRTIIKQYNITPDSHVFYDALVLLGTPG
;
A
#
# COMPACT_ATOMS: atom_id res chain seq x y z
N ARG A 1 15.22 16.18 -13.97
CA ARG A 1 15.78 17.48 -14.42
C ARG A 1 15.50 18.56 -13.37
N HIS A 2 14.26 18.71 -12.91
CA HIS A 2 13.84 19.71 -11.91
C HIS A 2 14.55 19.53 -10.56
N LEU A 3 14.62 18.31 -10.00
CA LEU A 3 15.23 18.07 -8.69
C LEU A 3 16.70 18.53 -8.61
N VAL A 4 17.50 18.32 -9.66
CA VAL A 4 18.90 18.79 -9.67
C VAL A 4 18.97 20.33 -9.74
N GLN A 5 18.00 20.95 -10.42
CA GLN A 5 17.88 22.40 -10.46
C GLN A 5 17.47 22.94 -9.09
N ASP A 6 16.48 22.34 -8.47
CA ASP A 6 16.00 22.71 -7.12
C ASP A 6 17.15 22.60 -6.08
N LEU A 7 17.94 21.51 -6.15
CA LEU A 7 19.12 21.34 -5.28
C LEU A 7 20.20 22.42 -5.52
N LYS A 8 20.26 22.99 -6.72
CA LYS A 8 21.20 24.08 -7.04
C LYS A 8 20.70 25.46 -6.62
N GLU A 9 19.40 25.66 -6.57
CA GLU A 9 18.78 26.97 -6.32
C GLU A 9 18.36 27.15 -4.86
N ASN A 10 17.98 26.07 -4.19
CA ASN A 10 17.53 26.10 -2.80
C ASN A 10 18.69 26.39 -1.84
N SER A 11 18.58 27.44 -1.02
CA SER A 11 19.61 27.87 -0.06
C SER A 11 19.94 26.78 0.98
N PHE A 12 18.92 26.13 1.54
CA PHE A 12 19.12 25.04 2.50
C PHE A 12 19.85 23.85 1.86
N ALA A 13 19.52 23.52 0.61
CA ALA A 13 20.19 22.43 -0.10
C ALA A 13 21.67 22.75 -0.37
N LYS A 14 21.98 24.01 -0.71
CA LYS A 14 23.38 24.46 -0.89
C LYS A 14 24.19 24.41 0.39
N GLU A 15 23.59 24.79 1.48
CA GLU A 15 24.28 24.91 2.77
C GLU A 15 24.44 23.56 3.49
N HIS A 16 23.45 22.64 3.36
CA HIS A 16 23.38 21.45 4.20
C HIS A 16 23.41 20.12 3.44
N ILE A 17 23.18 20.10 2.14
CA ILE A 17 22.99 18.86 1.38
C ILE A 17 24.01 18.72 0.23
N ALA A 18 24.19 19.76 -0.56
CA ALA A 18 25.08 19.72 -1.72
C ALA A 18 26.54 19.97 -1.32
N PRO A 19 27.52 19.31 -1.96
CA PRO A 19 28.93 19.68 -1.81
C PRO A 19 29.18 21.09 -2.39
N ASP A 20 30.26 21.74 -2.00
CA ASP A 20 30.60 23.12 -2.37
C ASP A 20 30.55 23.40 -3.88
N GLY A 21 30.86 22.42 -4.73
CA GLY A 21 30.76 22.50 -6.19
C GLY A 21 29.35 22.20 -6.75
N GLY A 22 28.38 21.99 -5.90
CA GLY A 22 27.03 21.52 -6.30
C GLY A 22 27.01 20.07 -6.75
N ILE A 23 25.82 19.59 -7.17
CA ILE A 23 25.61 18.22 -7.65
C ILE A 23 25.44 18.24 -9.17
N GLY A 24 26.35 17.56 -9.88
CA GLY A 24 26.22 17.33 -11.32
C GLY A 24 25.08 16.38 -11.65
N ARG A 25 24.39 16.63 -12.77
CA ARG A 25 23.28 15.77 -13.23
C ARG A 25 23.71 14.33 -13.46
N SER A 26 24.88 14.11 -14.06
CA SER A 26 25.43 12.76 -14.31
C SER A 26 25.73 12.05 -13.01
N SER A 27 26.44 12.70 -12.08
CA SER A 27 26.76 12.14 -10.76
C SER A 27 25.52 11.81 -9.93
N PHE A 28 24.48 12.66 -10.00
CA PHE A 28 23.21 12.40 -9.33
C PHE A 28 22.48 11.19 -9.94
N SER A 29 22.42 11.12 -11.28
CA SER A 29 21.81 9.97 -11.98
C SER A 29 22.58 8.68 -11.70
N GLU A 30 23.88 8.70 -11.71
CA GLU A 30 24.73 7.57 -11.40
C GLU A 30 24.57 7.11 -9.96
N ALA A 31 24.51 8.03 -9.01
CA ALA A 31 24.28 7.72 -7.61
C ALA A 31 22.92 7.03 -7.40
N ILE A 32 21.84 7.50 -8.03
CA ILE A 32 20.52 6.85 -7.95
C ILE A 32 20.55 5.45 -8.55
N ASN A 33 21.24 5.25 -9.68
CA ASN A 33 21.30 3.96 -10.35
C ASN A 33 22.17 2.93 -9.62
N HIS A 34 23.20 3.35 -8.91
CA HIS A 34 24.16 2.44 -8.27
C HIS A 34 23.94 2.24 -6.76
N ARG A 35 23.30 3.19 -6.09
CA ARG A 35 23.08 3.09 -4.63
C ARG A 35 21.93 2.19 -4.21
N GLY A 36 21.11 1.74 -5.18
CA GLY A 36 20.04 0.80 -4.95
C GLY A 36 18.80 1.35 -4.23
N LEU A 37 17.81 0.48 -4.08
CA LEU A 37 16.51 0.77 -3.47
C LEU A 37 16.57 0.85 -1.94
N GLU A 38 17.53 0.15 -1.33
CA GLU A 38 17.63 -0.03 0.12
C GLU A 38 17.74 1.28 0.90
N GLN A 39 18.46 2.25 0.35
CA GLN A 39 18.60 3.56 0.99
C GLN A 39 17.30 4.35 0.98
N LEU A 40 16.53 4.26 -0.11
CA LEU A 40 15.21 4.88 -0.20
C LEU A 40 14.21 4.18 0.73
N GLN A 41 14.29 2.87 0.86
CA GLN A 41 13.49 2.11 1.82
C GLN A 41 13.82 2.51 3.26
N PHE A 42 15.10 2.58 3.61
CA PHE A 42 15.54 3.04 4.92
C PHE A 42 15.06 4.45 5.23
N LEU A 43 15.17 5.37 4.27
CA LEU A 43 14.67 6.74 4.42
C LEU A 43 13.16 6.77 4.64
N PHE A 44 12.40 6.03 3.82
CA PHE A 44 10.95 5.92 3.93
C PHE A 44 10.53 5.39 5.31
N GLU A 45 11.14 4.31 5.78
CA GLU A 45 10.84 3.73 7.09
C GLU A 45 11.15 4.69 8.25
N ASN A 46 12.25 5.43 8.17
CA ASN A 46 12.60 6.42 9.18
C ASN A 46 11.65 7.62 9.19
N LEU A 47 11.26 8.11 8.01
CA LEU A 47 10.27 9.17 7.89
C LEU A 47 8.90 8.71 8.42
N TYR A 48 8.47 7.50 8.08
CA TYR A 48 7.24 6.92 8.61
C TYR A 48 7.26 6.87 10.15
N LYS A 49 8.33 6.31 10.75
CA LYS A 49 8.48 6.25 12.22
C LYS A 49 8.44 7.64 12.88
N LYS A 50 9.11 8.62 12.28
CA LYS A 50 9.08 10.01 12.77
C LYS A 50 7.67 10.61 12.67
N ALA A 51 6.98 10.38 11.56
CA ALA A 51 5.63 10.88 11.33
C ALA A 51 4.64 10.32 12.35
N LEU A 52 4.72 9.03 12.69
CA LEU A 52 3.89 8.42 13.74
C LEU A 52 4.04 9.10 15.11
N GLY A 53 5.21 9.69 15.40
CA GLY A 53 5.46 10.39 16.66
C GLY A 53 4.91 11.83 16.74
N VAL A 54 4.56 12.42 15.59
CA VAL A 54 4.15 13.84 15.50
C VAL A 54 2.77 14.05 14.90
N LEU A 55 2.28 13.11 14.09
CA LEU A 55 0.95 13.22 13.48
C LEU A 55 -0.15 12.80 14.47
N PRO A 56 -1.30 13.47 14.45
CA PRO A 56 -2.45 13.04 15.23
C PRO A 56 -2.94 11.67 14.74
N LYS A 57 -3.43 10.86 15.66
CA LYS A 57 -4.06 9.58 15.35
C LYS A 57 -5.58 9.77 15.28
N GLU A 58 -6.12 9.78 14.08
CA GLU A 58 -7.56 9.85 13.85
C GLU A 58 -8.21 8.45 13.90
N HIS A 59 -9.51 8.41 14.17
CA HIS A 59 -10.31 7.18 14.16
C HIS A 59 -9.78 6.04 15.06
N ALA A 60 -9.05 6.38 16.13
CA ALA A 60 -8.43 5.39 17.02
C ALA A 60 -9.43 4.40 17.65
N GLN A 61 -10.71 4.82 17.81
CA GLN A 61 -11.79 3.97 18.29
C GLN A 61 -12.13 2.79 17.35
N LEU A 62 -11.75 2.87 16.08
CA LEU A 62 -11.94 1.82 15.08
C LEU A 62 -10.75 0.87 14.97
N GLY A 63 -9.71 1.08 15.80
CA GLY A 63 -8.48 0.30 15.76
C GLY A 63 -7.47 0.81 14.73
N GLU A 64 -6.53 -0.04 14.36
CA GLU A 64 -5.45 0.26 13.40
C GLU A 64 -5.94 -0.05 11.97
N LEU A 65 -6.22 0.98 11.19
CA LEU A 65 -6.81 0.87 9.85
C LEU A 65 -5.76 1.09 8.75
N VAL A 66 -5.68 0.15 7.82
CA VAL A 66 -4.77 0.24 6.67
C VAL A 66 -5.56 0.03 5.37
N SER A 67 -5.65 1.04 4.53
CA SER A 67 -6.17 0.87 3.16
C SER A 67 -5.12 0.20 2.29
N ILE A 68 -5.53 -0.81 1.53
CA ILE A 68 -4.63 -1.57 0.65
C ILE A 68 -5.10 -1.43 -0.79
N ASP A 69 -4.21 -0.93 -1.63
CA ASP A 69 -4.48 -0.78 -3.06
C ASP A 69 -3.23 -1.00 -3.90
N GLY A 70 -3.44 -1.34 -5.17
CA GLY A 70 -2.39 -1.54 -6.17
C GLY A 70 -2.52 -0.54 -7.32
N SER A 71 -1.46 0.22 -7.56
CA SER A 71 -1.41 1.20 -8.64
C SER A 71 -0.42 0.81 -9.72
N LEU A 72 -0.83 0.91 -10.99
CA LEU A 72 0.05 0.74 -12.14
C LEU A 72 0.79 2.05 -12.43
N ILE A 73 2.10 1.96 -12.59
CA ILE A 73 2.98 3.08 -12.92
C ILE A 73 3.63 2.78 -14.26
N ASP A 74 3.56 3.72 -15.19
CA ASP A 74 4.25 3.59 -16.47
C ASP A 74 5.76 3.52 -16.28
N ALA A 75 6.36 2.49 -16.84
CA ALA A 75 7.78 2.24 -16.76
C ALA A 75 8.47 2.54 -18.11
N VAL A 76 9.71 3.01 -18.04
CA VAL A 76 10.51 3.22 -19.24
C VAL A 76 10.98 1.88 -19.83
N LEU A 77 11.22 1.85 -21.13
CA LEU A 77 11.59 0.61 -21.84
C LEU A 77 12.86 -0.06 -21.30
N SER A 78 13.76 0.69 -20.69
CA SER A 78 14.98 0.16 -20.04
C SER A 78 14.71 -0.58 -18.71
N MET A 79 13.52 -0.48 -18.16
CA MET A 79 13.13 -1.24 -16.97
C MET A 79 12.67 -2.66 -17.37
N TYR A 80 13.62 -3.52 -17.68
CA TYR A 80 13.35 -4.88 -18.20
C TYR A 80 12.49 -5.73 -17.26
N TRP A 81 12.58 -5.51 -15.96
CA TRP A 81 11.78 -6.21 -14.94
C TRP A 81 10.30 -5.78 -14.90
N ALA A 82 9.98 -4.60 -15.44
CA ALA A 82 8.64 -4.01 -15.36
C ALA A 82 7.72 -4.54 -16.49
N ASP A 83 7.57 -5.84 -16.58
CA ASP A 83 6.76 -6.48 -17.61
C ASP A 83 5.26 -6.26 -17.38
N TYR A 84 4.56 -5.93 -18.46
CA TYR A 84 3.11 -5.81 -18.48
C TYR A 84 2.63 -6.12 -19.88
N ARG A 85 1.56 -6.70 -20.09
CA ARG A 85 0.94 -7.08 -21.38
C ARG A 85 1.83 -6.87 -22.62
N LYS A 86 1.61 -7.59 -23.68
CA LYS A 86 2.45 -7.56 -24.88
C LYS A 86 2.74 -6.12 -25.36
N GLY A 87 4.00 -5.73 -25.37
CA GLY A 87 4.47 -4.46 -25.91
C GLY A 87 4.45 -3.27 -24.95
N SER A 88 4.12 -3.46 -23.67
CA SER A 88 4.17 -2.38 -22.69
C SER A 88 5.01 -2.72 -21.46
N LYS A 89 5.52 -1.69 -20.80
CA LYS A 89 6.28 -1.80 -19.53
C LYS A 89 5.55 -1.03 -18.46
N LYS A 90 5.15 -1.71 -17.38
CA LYS A 90 4.53 -1.09 -16.19
C LYS A 90 5.08 -1.75 -14.95
N ALA A 91 5.34 -0.94 -13.94
CA ALA A 91 5.52 -1.38 -12.58
C ALA A 91 4.18 -1.34 -11.84
N LYS A 92 3.98 -2.21 -10.87
CA LYS A 92 2.85 -2.14 -9.96
C LYS A 92 3.35 -1.84 -8.55
N ALA A 93 2.83 -0.77 -7.97
CA ALA A 93 3.05 -0.43 -6.57
C ALA A 93 1.89 -1.00 -5.74
N HIS A 94 2.22 -1.86 -4.78
CA HIS A 94 1.29 -2.36 -3.76
C HIS A 94 1.48 -1.51 -2.51
N CYS A 95 0.49 -0.71 -2.16
CA CYS A 95 0.59 0.28 -1.09
C CYS A 95 -0.33 -0.09 0.08
N GLY A 96 0.21 -0.01 1.28
CA GLY A 96 -0.54 0.10 2.51
C GLY A 96 -0.56 1.56 2.95
N PHE A 97 -1.73 2.13 3.14
CA PHE A 97 -1.93 3.49 3.59
C PHE A 97 -2.53 3.46 5.00
N ASP A 98 -1.79 3.99 5.97
CA ASP A 98 -2.24 4.14 7.35
C ASP A 98 -3.31 5.23 7.42
N ILE A 99 -4.56 4.80 7.55
CA ILE A 99 -5.71 5.72 7.59
C ILE A 99 -5.69 6.56 8.87
N ASN A 100 -5.22 5.99 9.98
CA ASN A 100 -5.23 6.67 11.25
C ASN A 100 -4.27 7.88 11.28
N HIS A 101 -3.18 7.83 10.52
CA HIS A 101 -2.20 8.92 10.44
C HIS A 101 -2.20 9.65 9.09
N GLY A 102 -2.97 9.16 8.10
CA GLY A 102 -3.07 9.77 6.78
C GLY A 102 -1.79 9.66 5.93
N ILE A 103 -0.98 8.63 6.12
CA ILE A 103 0.32 8.46 5.45
C ILE A 103 0.51 7.03 4.89
N PRO A 104 1.30 6.86 3.81
CA PRO A 104 1.69 5.53 3.35
C PRO A 104 2.57 4.84 4.41
N SER A 105 2.26 3.56 4.68
CA SER A 105 2.94 2.75 5.70
C SER A 105 3.92 1.74 5.11
N LYS A 106 3.55 1.09 4.01
CA LYS A 106 4.39 0.11 3.30
C LYS A 106 4.16 0.19 1.80
N ILE A 107 5.22 0.03 1.04
CA ILE A 107 5.17 0.02 -0.43
C ILE A 107 6.00 -1.16 -0.93
N PHE A 108 5.43 -1.95 -1.83
CA PHE A 108 6.13 -3.00 -2.57
C PHE A 108 5.99 -2.76 -4.07
N LEU A 109 7.03 -3.08 -4.82
CA LEU A 109 7.03 -2.96 -6.28
C LEU A 109 7.13 -4.34 -6.92
N THR A 110 6.33 -4.56 -7.97
CA THR A 110 6.42 -5.72 -8.85
C THR A 110 6.34 -5.27 -10.30
N ASP A 111 6.48 -6.22 -11.22
CA ASP A 111 6.04 -5.99 -12.60
C ASP A 111 4.52 -5.74 -12.64
N GLY A 112 4.04 -5.20 -13.76
CA GLY A 112 2.64 -4.82 -13.91
C GLY A 112 1.65 -5.99 -13.91
N ASN A 113 2.12 -7.23 -14.10
CA ASN A 113 1.31 -8.45 -14.03
C ASN A 113 1.25 -9.03 -12.61
N GLY A 114 2.08 -8.53 -11.69
CA GLY A 114 2.15 -9.02 -10.32
C GLY A 114 0.79 -9.04 -9.64
N GLY A 115 0.45 -10.17 -9.02
CA GLY A 115 -0.79 -10.33 -8.24
C GLY A 115 -0.78 -9.47 -6.98
N GLU A 116 -1.92 -8.90 -6.61
CA GLU A 116 -2.06 -7.99 -5.47
C GLU A 116 -2.24 -8.74 -4.14
N ARG A 117 -2.97 -9.86 -4.17
CA ARG A 117 -3.37 -10.63 -2.98
C ARG A 117 -2.21 -11.06 -2.07
N PRO A 118 -1.07 -11.58 -2.59
CA PRO A 118 0.04 -12.01 -1.73
C PRO A 118 0.70 -10.88 -0.93
N PHE A 119 0.44 -9.62 -1.30
CA PHE A 119 0.99 -8.46 -0.58
C PHE A 119 0.15 -8.04 0.63
N VAL A 120 -1.11 -8.48 0.73
CA VAL A 120 -1.99 -8.14 1.86
C VAL A 120 -1.37 -8.58 3.19
N THR A 121 -0.93 -9.84 3.28
CA THR A 121 -0.28 -10.36 4.49
C THR A 121 1.05 -9.68 4.81
N ARG A 122 1.78 -9.22 3.79
CA ARG A 122 3.05 -8.49 3.95
C ARG A 122 2.84 -7.03 4.38
N ILE A 123 1.76 -6.42 3.93
CA ILE A 123 1.38 -5.04 4.26
C ILE A 123 0.87 -4.98 5.71
N LEU A 124 -0.05 -5.86 6.07
CA LEU A 124 -0.66 -5.86 7.39
C LEU A 124 0.25 -6.45 8.47
N SER A 125 0.24 -5.83 9.62
CA SER A 125 0.79 -6.36 10.86
C SER A 125 -0.32 -6.97 11.71
N LYS A 126 0.04 -7.82 12.70
CA LYS A 126 -0.92 -8.41 13.64
C LYS A 126 -1.71 -7.32 14.36
N GLY A 127 -3.02 -7.50 14.47
CA GLY A 127 -3.97 -6.55 15.07
C GLY A 127 -4.46 -5.45 14.13
N GLN A 128 -3.86 -5.27 12.96
CA GLN A 128 -4.32 -4.28 11.98
C GLN A 128 -5.51 -4.78 11.17
N THR A 129 -6.35 -3.86 10.73
CA THR A 129 -7.49 -4.10 9.84
C THR A 129 -7.21 -3.58 8.45
N GLY A 130 -7.10 -4.46 7.46
CA GLY A 130 -6.97 -4.12 6.04
C GLY A 130 -8.32 -3.75 5.43
N ILE A 131 -8.39 -2.60 4.78
CA ILE A 131 -9.56 -2.16 4.03
C ILE A 131 -9.25 -2.33 2.54
N MET A 132 -10.03 -3.17 1.86
CA MET A 132 -9.72 -3.64 0.51
C MET A 132 -10.94 -3.63 -0.39
N ASP A 133 -10.70 -3.52 -1.68
CA ASP A 133 -11.74 -3.68 -2.69
C ASP A 133 -12.00 -5.17 -3.02
N ARG A 134 -13.02 -5.43 -3.87
CA ARG A 134 -13.42 -6.79 -4.30
C ARG A 134 -12.35 -7.54 -5.12
N GLY A 135 -11.33 -6.85 -5.65
CA GLY A 135 -10.22 -7.46 -6.38
C GLY A 135 -9.36 -8.34 -5.48
N TYR A 136 -9.29 -7.98 -4.20
CA TYR A 136 -8.55 -8.72 -3.18
C TYR A 136 -9.29 -9.93 -2.63
N GLN A 137 -10.57 -10.12 -2.94
CA GLN A 137 -11.34 -11.24 -2.41
C GLN A 137 -10.68 -12.59 -2.74
N SER A 138 -10.31 -13.31 -1.68
CA SER A 138 -9.79 -14.68 -1.72
C SER A 138 -10.06 -15.34 -0.38
N HIS A 139 -10.82 -16.43 -0.38
CA HIS A 139 -11.14 -17.15 0.86
C HIS A 139 -9.89 -17.65 1.56
N LYS A 140 -8.95 -18.22 0.78
CA LYS A 140 -7.64 -18.66 1.30
C LYS A 140 -6.86 -17.54 2.00
N GLU A 141 -6.81 -16.35 1.40
CA GLU A 141 -6.11 -15.22 2.00
C GLU A 141 -6.85 -14.70 3.25
N PHE A 142 -8.18 -14.73 3.25
CA PHE A 142 -8.97 -14.37 4.44
C PHE A 142 -8.70 -15.30 5.61
N ASP A 143 -8.63 -16.60 5.35
CA ASP A 143 -8.30 -17.60 6.38
C ASP A 143 -6.88 -17.40 6.91
N LEU A 144 -5.92 -17.10 6.03
CA LEU A 144 -4.55 -16.79 6.41
C LEU A 144 -4.47 -15.53 7.28
N LEU A 145 -5.13 -14.45 6.90
CA LEU A 145 -5.19 -13.22 7.70
C LEU A 145 -5.73 -13.51 9.11
N LYS A 146 -6.83 -14.26 9.20
CA LYS A 146 -7.40 -14.65 10.47
C LYS A 146 -6.43 -15.47 11.32
N ALA A 147 -5.74 -16.46 10.72
CA ALA A 147 -4.76 -17.28 11.42
C ALA A 147 -3.57 -16.46 11.95
N GLU A 148 -3.19 -15.40 11.25
CA GLU A 148 -2.12 -14.47 11.64
C GLU A 148 -2.60 -13.37 12.61
N GLY A 149 -3.85 -13.37 13.04
CA GLY A 149 -4.44 -12.36 13.92
C GLY A 149 -4.53 -10.98 13.28
N LYS A 150 -4.78 -10.95 11.97
CA LYS A 150 -5.05 -9.75 11.18
C LYS A 150 -6.53 -9.69 10.84
N HIS A 151 -7.07 -8.49 10.72
CA HIS A 151 -8.47 -8.25 10.41
C HIS A 151 -8.63 -7.66 9.02
N PHE A 152 -9.83 -7.74 8.47
CA PHE A 152 -10.09 -7.12 7.17
C PHE A 152 -11.55 -6.68 7.01
N VAL A 153 -11.73 -5.65 6.19
CA VAL A 153 -12.98 -5.22 5.59
C VAL A 153 -12.79 -5.27 4.09
N CYS A 154 -13.55 -6.10 3.40
CA CYS A 154 -13.41 -6.31 1.97
C CYS A 154 -14.77 -6.31 1.29
N ARG A 155 -14.88 -5.55 0.19
CA ARG A 155 -16.05 -5.70 -0.69
C ARG A 155 -16.01 -7.07 -1.33
N ILE A 156 -17.12 -7.81 -1.28
CA ILE A 156 -17.25 -9.10 -1.95
C ILE A 156 -17.84 -8.95 -3.36
N LYS A 157 -17.53 -9.87 -4.24
CA LYS A 157 -18.13 -9.95 -5.59
C LYS A 157 -19.59 -10.33 -5.48
N SER A 158 -20.44 -9.78 -6.35
CA SER A 158 -21.89 -10.01 -6.34
C SER A 158 -22.28 -11.49 -6.45
N GLY A 159 -21.52 -12.27 -7.21
CA GLY A 159 -21.72 -13.72 -7.40
C GLY A 159 -21.08 -14.61 -6.32
N THR A 160 -20.60 -14.05 -5.21
CA THR A 160 -19.99 -14.86 -4.14
C THR A 160 -21.03 -15.74 -3.47
N THR A 161 -20.83 -17.05 -3.52
CA THR A 161 -21.63 -18.01 -2.79
C THR A 161 -21.51 -17.77 -1.30
N ARG A 162 -22.64 -17.73 -0.60
CA ARG A 162 -22.68 -17.53 0.85
C ARG A 162 -23.85 -18.28 1.47
N THR A 163 -23.63 -18.84 2.63
CA THR A 163 -24.67 -19.44 3.47
C THR A 163 -24.92 -18.53 4.67
N ILE A 164 -26.17 -18.09 4.87
CA ILE A 164 -26.56 -17.26 6.02
C ILE A 164 -26.63 -18.13 7.24
N ILE A 165 -25.82 -17.79 8.25
CA ILE A 165 -25.85 -18.46 9.58
C ILE A 165 -26.80 -17.74 10.52
N LYS A 166 -26.78 -16.41 10.51
CA LYS A 166 -27.61 -15.58 11.36
C LYS A 166 -27.83 -14.23 10.70
N GLN A 167 -29.08 -13.77 10.68
CA GLN A 167 -29.38 -12.40 10.26
C GLN A 167 -29.60 -11.54 11.50
N TYR A 168 -29.09 -10.32 11.48
CA TYR A 168 -29.23 -9.35 12.56
C TYR A 168 -30.34 -8.34 12.26
N ASN A 169 -31.01 -7.87 13.33
CA ASN A 169 -31.99 -6.81 13.20
C ASN A 169 -31.28 -5.48 12.96
N ILE A 170 -31.82 -4.72 12.04
CA ILE A 170 -31.33 -3.37 11.68
C ILE A 170 -32.30 -2.36 12.27
N THR A 171 -31.77 -1.33 12.93
CA THR A 171 -32.60 -0.24 13.46
C THR A 171 -33.19 0.59 12.32
N PRO A 172 -34.42 1.13 12.45
CA PRO A 172 -35.09 1.88 11.37
C PRO A 172 -34.29 3.06 10.84
N ASP A 173 -33.49 3.71 11.68
CA ASP A 173 -32.69 4.89 11.34
C ASP A 173 -31.28 4.52 10.82
N SER A 174 -30.99 3.26 10.64
CA SER A 174 -29.67 2.79 10.15
C SER A 174 -29.55 3.00 8.64
N HIS A 175 -28.39 3.43 8.19
CA HIS A 175 -28.01 3.40 6.78
C HIS A 175 -27.56 2.00 6.29
N VAL A 176 -27.56 1.00 7.16
CA VAL A 176 -27.29 -0.40 6.81
C VAL A 176 -28.58 -1.02 6.28
N PHE A 177 -28.52 -1.64 5.12
CA PHE A 177 -29.68 -2.30 4.49
C PHE A 177 -29.79 -3.78 4.83
N TYR A 178 -28.65 -4.40 5.17
CA TYR A 178 -28.56 -5.83 5.45
C TYR A 178 -27.36 -6.12 6.34
N ASP A 179 -27.58 -6.90 7.39
CA ASP A 179 -26.53 -7.37 8.30
C ASP A 179 -26.75 -8.84 8.63
N ALA A 180 -25.75 -9.66 8.40
CA ALA A 180 -25.81 -11.09 8.67
C ALA A 180 -24.43 -11.71 8.86
N LEU A 181 -24.35 -12.70 9.73
CA LEU A 181 -23.23 -13.63 9.79
C LEU A 181 -23.38 -14.67 8.68
N VAL A 182 -22.36 -14.82 7.86
CA VAL A 182 -22.36 -15.72 6.73
C VAL A 182 -21.11 -16.60 6.69
N LEU A 183 -21.21 -17.78 6.10
CA LEU A 183 -20.09 -18.55 5.58
C LEU A 183 -19.90 -18.20 4.12
N LEU A 184 -18.71 -17.81 3.73
CA LEU A 184 -18.35 -17.53 2.34
C LEU A 184 -17.81 -18.79 1.68
N GLY A 185 -18.25 -19.04 0.43
CA GLY A 185 -17.88 -20.21 -0.34
C GLY A 185 -18.91 -21.35 -0.21
N THR A 186 -18.62 -22.44 -0.87
CA THR A 186 -19.36 -23.70 -0.70
C THR A 186 -18.82 -24.43 0.52
N PRO A 187 -19.69 -24.96 1.39
CA PRO A 187 -19.25 -25.89 2.43
C PRO A 187 -18.50 -27.06 1.78
N GLY A 188 -17.30 -27.35 2.25
CA GLY A 188 -16.52 -28.53 1.84
C GLY A 188 -17.08 -29.80 2.49
#